data_371a434bae7ff1d6a8c524416bd953b9
#
_entry.id   371a434bae7ff1d6a8c524416bd953b9
#
_cell.length_a   1.000
_cell.length_b   1.000
_cell.length_c   1.000
_cell.angle_alpha   90.00
_cell.angle_beta   90.00
_cell.angle_gamma   90.00
#
_symmetry.space_group_name_H-M   'P 1'
#
loop_
_entity.id
_entity.type
_entity.pdbx_description
1 polymer ?
#
loop_
_entity_poly.entity_id
_entity_poly.type
_entity_poly.pdbx_seq_one_letter_code
_entity_poly.pdbx_strand_id
1 'polypeptide(L)'
;GASTNCPPHINAIARHIGVELVNADWDKIGYDIPLLVNCMPAGKYLGEAFHRAGGVPTVMAELLARKKIHGDALTVTGRTMAQNLNGATPADGEVIKTYDKPMLDTAGFAVMTGNIFDSAIMKTSVISPEFRKKYLERKGDKDAFEGIAIVFEGPEDYHHRINDPKLPIDENSILFIRNAGPVGYPGAAEVVNMLPPDRLVKGGVLLLPCVGDGRQSGTSASPSILNASPESAVGGGLALLKTGDKVRIDIGKRRADILISDTEYAERKAAWKPDLRESQTPWQELQRKFVGQLASGACLDFAVNYQKIAQTKGVPRHSH
;
A
#
# COMPACT_ATOMS: atom_id res chain seq x y z
N GLY A 1 0.30 -8.09 9.08
CA GLY A 1 1.05 -8.57 7.93
C GLY A 1 0.24 -8.66 6.63
N ALA A 2 -0.91 -7.97 6.54
CA ALA A 2 -1.75 -7.99 5.34
C ALA A 2 -1.07 -7.31 4.14
N SER A 3 -1.58 -7.59 2.93
CA SER A 3 -1.14 -6.94 1.69
C SER A 3 -1.52 -5.46 1.67
N THR A 4 -0.68 -4.61 1.07
CA THR A 4 -1.00 -3.20 0.78
C THR A 4 -2.16 -3.02 -0.19
N ASN A 5 -2.64 -4.09 -0.82
CA ASN A 5 -3.88 -4.11 -1.58
C ASN A 5 -5.14 -4.13 -0.69
N CYS A 6 -4.99 -4.49 0.59
CA CYS A 6 -6.13 -4.55 1.51
C CYS A 6 -6.85 -3.19 1.65
N PRO A 7 -6.18 -2.06 1.94
CA PRO A 7 -6.84 -0.76 2.01
C PRO A 7 -7.67 -0.40 0.77
N PRO A 8 -7.13 -0.36 -0.47
CA PRO A 8 -7.95 0.02 -1.61
C PRO A 8 -9.13 -0.92 -1.86
N HIS A 9 -8.97 -2.24 -1.68
CA HIS A 9 -10.10 -3.17 -1.87
C HIS A 9 -11.19 -3.01 -0.84
N ILE A 10 -10.85 -2.87 0.44
CA ILE A 10 -11.84 -2.69 1.50
C ILE A 10 -12.48 -1.31 1.44
N ASN A 11 -11.69 -0.24 1.13
CA ASN A 11 -12.24 1.09 0.89
C ASN A 11 -13.25 1.08 -0.28
N ALA A 12 -12.96 0.32 -1.36
CA ALA A 12 -13.89 0.15 -2.47
C ALA A 12 -15.19 -0.54 -2.03
N ILE A 13 -15.11 -1.63 -1.28
CA ILE A 13 -16.29 -2.34 -0.75
C ILE A 13 -17.11 -1.40 0.13
N ALA A 14 -16.46 -0.72 1.08
CA ALA A 14 -17.11 0.23 1.98
C ALA A 14 -17.84 1.33 1.20
N ARG A 15 -17.18 1.92 0.20
CA ARG A 15 -17.74 2.96 -0.66
C ARG A 15 -18.96 2.48 -1.43
N HIS A 16 -18.95 1.24 -1.96
CA HIS A 16 -20.07 0.66 -2.69
C HIS A 16 -21.28 0.32 -1.82
N ILE A 17 -21.10 0.16 -0.51
CA ILE A 17 -22.21 -0.06 0.44
C ILE A 17 -22.56 1.20 1.26
N GLY A 18 -21.94 2.36 0.96
CA GLY A 18 -22.22 3.62 1.61
C GLY A 18 -21.64 3.76 3.02
N VAL A 19 -20.63 2.98 3.35
CA VAL A 19 -19.87 3.09 4.61
C VAL A 19 -18.67 3.98 4.37
N GLU A 20 -18.49 5.00 5.21
CA GLU A 20 -17.30 5.84 5.20
C GLU A 20 -16.11 5.08 5.78
N LEU A 21 -15.09 4.89 4.96
CA LEU A 21 -13.80 4.31 5.34
C LEU A 21 -12.71 5.01 4.53
N VAL A 22 -11.77 5.62 5.22
CA VAL A 22 -10.66 6.37 4.61
C VAL A 22 -9.31 5.82 5.02
N ASN A 23 -8.27 6.17 4.27
CA ASN A 23 -6.93 5.66 4.56
C ASN A 23 -6.45 5.98 5.98
N ALA A 24 -6.82 7.12 6.54
CA ALA A 24 -6.46 7.49 7.91
C ALA A 24 -6.96 6.48 8.96
N ASP A 25 -8.07 5.78 8.71
CA ASP A 25 -8.59 4.76 9.63
C ASP A 25 -7.67 3.55 9.72
N TRP A 26 -6.96 3.20 8.65
CA TRP A 26 -6.00 2.10 8.63
C TRP A 26 -4.81 2.34 9.55
N ASP A 27 -4.34 3.59 9.67
CA ASP A 27 -3.30 3.96 10.66
C ASP A 27 -3.91 4.05 12.07
N LYS A 28 -4.97 4.84 12.23
CA LYS A 28 -5.58 5.13 13.52
C LYS A 28 -6.07 3.87 14.27
N ILE A 29 -6.67 2.92 13.54
CA ILE A 29 -7.27 1.71 14.14
C ILE A 29 -6.30 0.53 14.05
N GLY A 30 -5.55 0.42 12.96
CA GLY A 30 -4.81 -0.78 12.59
C GLY A 30 -3.32 -0.76 12.88
N TYR A 31 -2.69 0.41 13.01
CA TYR A 31 -1.22 0.49 13.13
C TYR A 31 -0.65 -0.29 14.31
N ASP A 32 -1.31 -0.19 15.48
CA ASP A 32 -0.88 -0.85 16.71
C ASP A 32 -1.28 -2.33 16.81
N ILE A 33 -1.84 -2.90 15.74
CA ILE A 33 -2.13 -4.34 15.72
C ILE A 33 -0.82 -5.11 15.52
N PRO A 34 -0.51 -6.06 16.41
CA PRO A 34 0.73 -6.82 16.35
C PRO A 34 0.75 -7.81 15.17
N LEU A 35 1.95 -8.25 14.79
CA LEU A 35 2.13 -9.31 13.80
C LEU A 35 1.93 -10.68 14.47
N LEU A 36 0.77 -11.27 14.22
CA LEU A 36 0.39 -12.57 14.79
C LEU A 36 0.66 -13.73 13.84
N VAL A 37 0.69 -13.49 12.53
CA VAL A 37 0.78 -14.55 11.52
C VAL A 37 2.20 -14.67 11.00
N ASN A 38 2.85 -15.79 11.30
CA ASN A 38 4.21 -16.10 10.90
C ASN A 38 4.26 -16.70 9.48
N CYS A 39 3.68 -15.97 8.51
CA CYS A 39 3.65 -16.38 7.12
C CYS A 39 4.42 -15.40 6.23
N MET A 40 4.99 -15.93 5.15
CA MET A 40 5.66 -15.09 4.14
C MET A 40 4.72 -14.00 3.57
N PRO A 41 5.26 -12.81 3.25
CA PRO A 41 6.68 -12.41 3.29
C PRO A 41 7.16 -11.91 4.65
N ALA A 42 6.30 -11.67 5.62
CA ALA A 42 6.66 -11.13 6.95
C ALA A 42 7.13 -12.22 7.94
N GLY A 43 6.96 -13.49 7.60
CA GLY A 43 7.34 -14.64 8.39
C GLY A 43 7.84 -15.78 7.51
N LYS A 44 7.82 -17.01 8.06
CA LYS A 44 8.51 -18.15 7.42
C LYS A 44 7.60 -19.21 6.79
N TYR A 45 6.33 -19.30 7.23
CA TYR A 45 5.41 -20.34 6.79
C TYR A 45 4.62 -19.95 5.54
N LEU A 46 3.99 -20.94 4.90
CA LEU A 46 3.08 -20.75 3.77
C LEU A 46 1.61 -20.86 4.22
N GLY A 47 0.69 -20.52 3.32
CA GLY A 47 -0.75 -20.53 3.59
C GLY A 47 -1.31 -21.87 4.05
N GLU A 48 -0.71 -23.00 3.61
CA GLU A 48 -1.12 -24.35 4.06
C GLU A 48 -0.88 -24.54 5.57
N ALA A 49 0.30 -24.13 6.07
CA ALA A 49 0.61 -24.18 7.49
C ALA A 49 -0.33 -23.28 8.31
N PHE A 50 -0.63 -22.09 7.79
CA PHE A 50 -1.61 -21.17 8.38
C PHE A 50 -3.02 -21.79 8.49
N HIS A 51 -3.48 -22.43 7.42
CA HIS A 51 -4.76 -23.13 7.43
C HIS A 51 -4.79 -24.24 8.49
N ARG A 52 -3.75 -25.09 8.56
CA ARG A 52 -3.64 -26.16 9.54
C ARG A 52 -3.58 -25.67 10.98
N ALA A 53 -3.02 -24.50 11.23
CA ALA A 53 -2.98 -23.84 12.54
C ALA A 53 -4.30 -23.17 12.95
N GLY A 54 -5.38 -23.37 12.19
CA GLY A 54 -6.71 -22.82 12.46
C GLY A 54 -7.07 -21.56 11.66
N GLY A 55 -6.12 -20.98 10.91
CA GLY A 55 -6.35 -19.93 9.92
C GLY A 55 -6.93 -18.63 10.48
N VAL A 56 -7.77 -18.00 9.66
CA VAL A 56 -8.40 -16.70 9.99
C VAL A 56 -9.23 -16.75 11.27
N PRO A 57 -10.04 -17.78 11.54
CA PRO A 57 -10.81 -17.86 12.79
C PRO A 57 -9.95 -17.79 14.05
N THR A 58 -8.79 -18.45 14.06
CA THR A 58 -7.84 -18.40 15.19
C THR A 58 -7.30 -17.00 15.42
N VAL A 59 -6.87 -16.32 14.35
CA VAL A 59 -6.39 -14.92 14.46
C VAL A 59 -7.49 -14.00 14.96
N MET A 60 -8.70 -14.15 14.45
CA MET A 60 -9.84 -13.34 14.88
C MET A 60 -10.22 -13.64 16.35
N ALA A 61 -10.12 -14.86 16.82
CA ALA A 61 -10.35 -15.20 18.22
C ALA A 61 -9.31 -14.54 19.15
N GLU A 62 -8.04 -14.52 18.77
CA GLU A 62 -6.98 -13.77 19.50
C GLU A 62 -7.30 -12.27 19.57
N LEU A 63 -7.73 -11.68 18.48
CA LEU A 63 -8.11 -10.25 18.44
C LEU A 63 -9.39 -9.98 19.24
N LEU A 64 -10.38 -10.89 19.21
CA LEU A 64 -11.63 -10.78 19.97
C LEU A 64 -11.36 -10.82 21.48
N ALA A 65 -10.53 -11.75 21.93
CA ALA A 65 -10.12 -11.86 23.33
C ALA A 65 -9.48 -10.58 23.88
N ARG A 66 -8.86 -9.77 23.00
CA ARG A 66 -8.25 -8.47 23.33
C ARG A 66 -9.15 -7.26 22.99
N LYS A 67 -10.43 -7.50 22.67
CA LYS A 67 -11.39 -6.45 22.31
C LYS A 67 -10.93 -5.56 21.15
N LYS A 68 -10.16 -6.14 20.21
CA LYS A 68 -9.65 -5.44 19.01
C LYS A 68 -10.60 -5.55 17.81
N ILE A 69 -11.63 -6.38 17.91
CA ILE A 69 -12.73 -6.49 16.94
C ILE A 69 -14.07 -6.50 17.68
N HIS A 70 -15.13 -6.09 16.99
CA HIS A 70 -16.48 -6.03 17.52
C HIS A 70 -17.13 -7.43 17.53
N GLY A 71 -17.24 -8.03 18.72
CA GLY A 71 -17.80 -9.38 18.89
C GLY A 71 -19.31 -9.47 18.63
N ASP A 72 -20.02 -8.37 18.79
CA ASP A 72 -21.46 -8.21 18.57
C ASP A 72 -21.83 -7.92 17.11
N ALA A 73 -20.84 -7.61 16.25
CA ALA A 73 -21.08 -7.32 14.85
C ALA A 73 -21.76 -8.52 14.16
N LEU A 74 -22.88 -8.24 13.48
CA LEU A 74 -23.62 -9.25 12.70
C LEU A 74 -22.84 -9.64 11.44
N THR A 75 -22.80 -10.92 11.15
CA THR A 75 -22.12 -11.48 9.97
C THR A 75 -23.12 -12.01 8.92
N VAL A 76 -22.60 -12.39 7.75
CA VAL A 76 -23.43 -12.96 6.67
C VAL A 76 -24.16 -14.27 7.06
N THR A 77 -23.71 -14.95 8.14
CA THR A 77 -24.35 -16.16 8.65
C THR A 77 -25.61 -15.87 9.47
N GLY A 78 -25.96 -14.61 9.72
CA GLY A 78 -27.01 -14.19 10.64
C GLY A 78 -26.63 -14.33 12.12
N ARG A 79 -25.39 -14.69 12.42
CA ARG A 79 -24.83 -14.80 13.77
C ARG A 79 -23.83 -13.69 14.02
N THR A 80 -23.57 -13.36 15.29
CA THR A 80 -22.54 -12.39 15.64
C THR A 80 -21.13 -12.95 15.40
N MET A 81 -20.15 -12.05 15.33
CA MET A 81 -18.74 -12.40 15.21
C MET A 81 -18.30 -13.34 16.33
N ALA A 82 -18.63 -13.01 17.59
CA ALA A 82 -18.31 -13.87 18.74
C ALA A 82 -18.95 -15.25 18.64
N GLN A 83 -20.20 -15.35 18.18
CA GLN A 83 -20.87 -16.64 17.98
C GLN A 83 -20.20 -17.50 16.91
N ASN A 84 -19.71 -16.89 15.81
CA ASN A 84 -19.02 -17.61 14.76
C ASN A 84 -17.61 -18.06 15.16
N LEU A 85 -16.98 -17.37 16.09
CA LEU A 85 -15.64 -17.72 16.59
C LEU A 85 -15.68 -18.68 17.79
N ASN A 86 -16.86 -19.04 18.29
CA ASN A 86 -16.97 -20.00 19.36
C ASN A 86 -16.44 -21.37 18.91
N GLY A 87 -15.46 -21.91 19.64
CA GLY A 87 -14.78 -23.15 19.29
C GLY A 87 -13.67 -23.00 18.25
N ALA A 88 -13.23 -21.79 17.94
CA ALA A 88 -12.04 -21.57 17.11
C ALA A 88 -10.82 -22.26 17.74
N THR A 89 -9.96 -22.86 16.90
CA THR A 89 -8.70 -23.47 17.35
C THR A 89 -7.84 -22.44 18.06
N PRO A 90 -7.28 -22.74 19.25
CA PRO A 90 -6.33 -21.82 19.90
C PRO A 90 -5.07 -21.61 19.06
N ALA A 91 -4.44 -20.45 19.20
CA ALA A 91 -3.16 -20.15 18.55
C ALA A 91 -2.09 -21.16 19.01
N ASP A 92 -1.34 -21.73 18.04
CA ASP A 92 -0.30 -22.72 18.30
C ASP A 92 1.01 -22.10 18.85
N GLY A 93 1.11 -20.78 18.80
CA GLY A 93 2.28 -20.04 19.23
C GLY A 93 3.48 -20.10 18.26
N GLU A 94 3.37 -20.82 17.16
CA GLU A 94 4.41 -20.93 16.14
C GLU A 94 3.99 -20.33 14.79
N VAL A 95 2.98 -20.86 14.15
CA VAL A 95 2.43 -20.34 12.88
C VAL A 95 1.51 -19.16 13.15
N ILE A 96 0.65 -19.28 14.15
CA ILE A 96 -0.20 -18.20 14.67
C ILE A 96 0.26 -17.89 16.08
N LYS A 97 0.83 -16.70 16.27
CA LYS A 97 1.30 -16.23 17.57
C LYS A 97 0.12 -15.83 18.45
N THR A 98 0.28 -15.98 19.75
CA THR A 98 -0.66 -15.36 20.71
C THR A 98 -0.46 -13.84 20.72
N TYR A 99 -1.50 -13.11 21.08
CA TYR A 99 -1.44 -11.65 21.16
C TYR A 99 -0.35 -11.14 22.13
N ASP A 100 -0.05 -11.89 23.20
CA ASP A 100 0.95 -11.51 24.20
C ASP A 100 2.39 -11.82 23.80
N LYS A 101 2.58 -12.63 22.74
CA LYS A 101 3.90 -13.02 22.23
C LYS A 101 3.92 -12.92 20.71
N PRO A 102 3.70 -11.71 20.15
CA PRO A 102 3.69 -11.50 18.71
C PRO A 102 5.09 -11.58 18.11
N MET A 103 5.20 -11.60 16.81
CA MET A 103 6.47 -11.44 16.09
C MET A 103 6.99 -10.01 16.12
N LEU A 104 6.05 -9.04 16.01
CA LEU A 104 6.29 -7.59 16.12
C LEU A 104 5.13 -6.98 16.90
N ASP A 105 5.44 -6.05 17.79
CA ASP A 105 4.43 -5.39 18.63
C ASP A 105 3.50 -4.48 17.84
N THR A 106 4.00 -3.85 16.77
CA THR A 106 3.24 -3.00 15.86
C THR A 106 3.53 -3.41 14.42
N ALA A 107 2.53 -3.78 13.67
CA ALA A 107 2.69 -4.32 12.31
C ALA A 107 1.55 -3.96 11.35
N GLY A 108 0.76 -2.95 11.68
CA GLY A 108 -0.26 -2.40 10.80
C GLY A 108 0.32 -1.56 9.67
N PHE A 109 -0.57 -0.94 8.91
CA PHE A 109 -0.16 0.00 7.87
C PHE A 109 0.16 1.36 8.47
N ALA A 110 1.27 1.96 8.01
CA ALA A 110 1.51 3.38 8.19
C ALA A 110 0.92 4.14 7.00
N VAL A 111 0.08 5.14 7.28
CA VAL A 111 -0.44 6.03 6.24
C VAL A 111 0.47 7.25 6.17
N MET A 112 1.20 7.34 5.06
CA MET A 112 2.18 8.39 4.82
C MET A 112 1.54 9.58 4.10
N THR A 113 1.96 10.79 4.44
CA THR A 113 1.55 12.05 3.83
C THR A 113 2.77 12.90 3.49
N GLY A 114 2.62 14.02 2.79
CA GLY A 114 3.72 14.93 2.51
C GLY A 114 3.53 15.69 1.20
N ASN A 115 4.59 16.36 0.73
CA ASN A 115 4.50 17.07 -0.54
C ASN A 115 4.61 16.14 -1.77
N ILE A 116 4.92 14.85 -1.58
CA ILE A 116 4.93 13.85 -2.65
C ILE A 116 3.52 13.30 -2.91
N PHE A 117 2.69 13.18 -1.87
CA PHE A 117 1.32 12.68 -1.95
C PHE A 117 0.52 13.10 -0.72
N ASP A 118 -0.80 13.17 -0.85
CA ASP A 118 -1.70 13.43 0.28
C ASP A 118 -1.91 12.17 1.13
N SER A 119 -1.82 11.00 0.51
CA SER A 119 -1.94 9.70 1.18
C SER A 119 -1.21 8.61 0.41
N ALA A 120 -0.44 7.79 1.12
CA ALA A 120 0.14 6.55 0.62
C ALA A 120 0.22 5.51 1.73
N ILE A 121 0.32 4.23 1.38
CA ILE A 121 0.31 3.12 2.33
C ILE A 121 1.69 2.49 2.42
N MET A 122 2.23 2.36 3.63
CA MET A 122 3.43 1.60 3.91
C MET A 122 3.12 0.35 4.73
N LYS A 123 3.57 -0.81 4.25
CA LYS A 123 3.52 -2.07 4.98
C LYS A 123 4.73 -2.18 5.91
N THR A 124 4.53 -1.95 7.20
CA THR A 124 5.62 -1.92 8.18
C THR A 124 6.12 -3.31 8.59
N SER A 125 5.29 -4.35 8.43
CA SER A 125 5.61 -5.73 8.83
C SER A 125 6.72 -6.40 8.03
N VAL A 126 7.11 -5.83 6.88
CA VAL A 126 8.21 -6.35 6.03
C VAL A 126 9.50 -5.54 6.11
N ILE A 127 9.56 -4.55 7.00
CA ILE A 127 10.81 -3.81 7.25
C ILE A 127 11.76 -4.76 8.00
N SER A 128 12.77 -5.26 7.28
CA SER A 128 13.72 -6.21 7.87
C SER A 128 14.56 -5.56 8.95
N PRO A 129 15.12 -6.35 9.90
CA PRO A 129 16.06 -5.85 10.91
C PRO A 129 17.27 -5.15 10.28
N GLU A 130 17.79 -5.67 9.16
CA GLU A 130 18.93 -5.09 8.44
C GLU A 130 18.58 -3.72 7.85
N PHE A 131 17.39 -3.60 7.21
CA PHE A 131 16.91 -2.33 6.70
C PHE A 131 16.70 -1.33 7.84
N ARG A 132 16.08 -1.76 8.94
CA ARG A 132 15.88 -0.92 10.12
C ARG A 132 17.19 -0.40 10.66
N LYS A 133 18.17 -1.29 10.89
CA LYS A 133 19.50 -0.92 11.38
C LYS A 133 20.22 0.05 10.45
N LYS A 134 20.13 -0.17 9.14
CA LYS A 134 20.82 0.66 8.14
C LYS A 134 20.21 2.04 7.96
N TYR A 135 18.88 2.12 7.90
CA TYR A 135 18.17 3.33 7.49
C TYR A 135 17.39 4.02 8.62
N LEU A 136 16.88 3.27 9.61
CA LEU A 136 15.91 3.77 10.59
C LEU A 136 16.47 3.91 12.02
N GLU A 137 17.66 3.38 12.32
CA GLU A 137 18.27 3.46 13.65
C GLU A 137 19.46 4.42 13.69
N ARG A 138 19.45 5.44 12.86
CA ARG A 138 20.52 6.45 12.82
C ARG A 138 20.47 7.31 14.08
N LYS A 139 21.66 7.59 14.66
CA LYS A 139 21.77 8.44 15.85
C LYS A 139 21.25 9.85 15.54
N GLY A 140 20.27 10.30 16.30
CA GLY A 140 19.66 11.61 16.17
C GLY A 140 18.55 11.72 15.12
N ASP A 141 18.26 10.64 14.35
CA ASP A 141 17.25 10.63 13.29
C ASP A 141 16.55 9.26 13.21
N LYS A 142 15.95 8.85 14.33
CA LYS A 142 15.28 7.56 14.46
C LYS A 142 14.00 7.52 13.59
N ASP A 143 13.76 6.36 12.98
CA ASP A 143 12.61 6.08 12.11
C ASP A 143 12.49 7.01 10.88
N ALA A 144 13.59 7.69 10.51
CA ALA A 144 13.64 8.55 9.33
C ALA A 144 14.95 8.37 8.56
N PHE A 145 14.91 8.64 7.25
CA PHE A 145 16.09 8.64 6.39
C PHE A 145 15.92 9.59 5.21
N GLU A 146 17.04 9.97 4.64
CA GLU A 146 17.09 10.74 3.41
C GLU A 146 17.81 9.96 2.33
N GLY A 147 17.36 10.09 1.10
CA GLY A 147 17.93 9.43 -0.06
C GLY A 147 17.78 10.26 -1.33
N ILE A 148 18.45 9.82 -2.38
CA ILE A 148 18.38 10.44 -3.70
C ILE A 148 17.33 9.69 -4.53
N ALA A 149 16.40 10.45 -5.10
CA ALA A 149 15.34 9.90 -5.92
C ALA A 149 15.87 9.41 -7.27
N ILE A 150 15.45 8.21 -7.66
CA ILE A 150 15.58 7.68 -9.03
C ILE A 150 14.16 7.42 -9.52
N VAL A 151 13.75 8.16 -10.55
CA VAL A 151 12.36 8.17 -11.02
C VAL A 151 12.22 7.40 -12.33
N PHE A 152 11.21 6.52 -12.36
CA PHE A 152 10.82 5.74 -13.53
C PHE A 152 9.39 6.09 -13.96
N GLU A 153 9.20 6.21 -15.30
CA GLU A 153 7.92 6.55 -15.94
C GLU A 153 7.10 5.29 -16.26
N GLY A 154 6.70 4.56 -15.23
CA GLY A 154 5.98 3.30 -15.38
C GLY A 154 6.88 2.07 -15.39
N PRO A 155 6.26 0.87 -15.39
CA PRO A 155 6.97 -0.39 -15.24
C PRO A 155 7.89 -0.70 -16.43
N GLU A 156 7.52 -0.31 -17.64
CA GLU A 156 8.35 -0.57 -18.83
C GLU A 156 9.64 0.25 -18.78
N ASP A 157 9.57 1.53 -18.37
CA ASP A 157 10.76 2.37 -18.22
C ASP A 157 11.68 1.82 -17.12
N TYR A 158 11.10 1.37 -16.00
CA TYR A 158 11.86 0.69 -14.96
C TYR A 158 12.63 -0.51 -15.50
N HIS A 159 11.96 -1.44 -16.20
CA HIS A 159 12.60 -2.64 -16.73
C HIS A 159 13.70 -2.34 -17.75
N HIS A 160 13.52 -1.31 -18.56
CA HIS A 160 14.53 -0.92 -19.56
C HIS A 160 15.75 -0.24 -18.91
N ARG A 161 15.57 0.55 -17.84
CA ARG A 161 16.60 1.44 -17.33
C ARG A 161 17.24 1.01 -16.02
N ILE A 162 16.65 0.08 -15.27
CA ILE A 162 17.16 -0.26 -13.92
C ILE A 162 18.64 -0.67 -13.93
N ASN A 163 19.10 -1.33 -14.98
CA ASN A 163 20.49 -1.76 -15.14
C ASN A 163 21.33 -0.82 -16.01
N ASP A 164 20.82 0.36 -16.39
CA ASP A 164 21.60 1.36 -17.12
C ASP A 164 22.75 1.88 -16.23
N PRO A 165 24.03 1.70 -16.63
CA PRO A 165 25.17 2.17 -15.85
C PRO A 165 25.23 3.69 -15.70
N LYS A 166 24.51 4.44 -16.53
CA LYS A 166 24.43 5.91 -16.44
C LYS A 166 23.51 6.39 -15.32
N LEU A 167 22.62 5.53 -14.80
CA LEU A 167 21.79 5.88 -13.64
C LEU A 167 22.64 5.81 -12.37
N PRO A 168 22.71 6.92 -11.60
CA PRO A 168 23.52 7.01 -10.39
C PRO A 168 22.82 6.31 -9.20
N ILE A 169 22.47 5.03 -9.36
CA ILE A 169 21.79 4.26 -8.32
C ILE A 169 22.86 3.70 -7.37
N ASP A 170 22.73 3.99 -6.10
CA ASP A 170 23.55 3.45 -5.02
C ASP A 170 22.69 2.96 -3.85
N GLU A 171 23.33 2.60 -2.75
CA GLU A 171 22.65 2.13 -1.54
C GLU A 171 21.88 3.21 -0.77
N ASN A 172 22.03 4.49 -1.12
CA ASN A 172 21.29 5.62 -0.57
C ASN A 172 20.16 6.09 -1.51
N SER A 173 19.96 5.41 -2.61
CA SER A 173 18.91 5.73 -3.57
C SER A 173 17.55 5.26 -3.09
N ILE A 174 16.52 6.02 -3.44
CA ILE A 174 15.11 5.64 -3.30
C ILE A 174 14.55 5.49 -4.71
N LEU A 175 13.98 4.32 -5.02
CA LEU A 175 13.39 4.05 -6.32
C LEU A 175 11.94 4.56 -6.34
N PHE A 176 11.62 5.38 -7.31
CA PHE A 176 10.27 5.89 -7.51
C PHE A 176 9.73 5.42 -8.86
N ILE A 177 8.46 5.00 -8.86
CA ILE A 177 7.73 4.71 -10.09
C ILE A 177 6.43 5.51 -10.07
N ARG A 178 6.15 6.20 -11.18
CA ARG A 178 4.95 6.98 -11.37
C ARG A 178 4.23 6.59 -12.64
N ASN A 179 3.02 7.12 -12.87
CA ASN A 179 2.14 6.69 -13.96
C ASN A 179 1.78 5.19 -13.89
N ALA A 180 1.74 4.64 -12.67
CA ALA A 180 1.37 3.27 -12.38
C ALA A 180 0.03 3.17 -11.62
N GLY A 181 -0.59 4.30 -11.30
CA GLY A 181 -1.89 4.41 -10.65
C GLY A 181 -3.07 4.15 -11.59
N PRO A 182 -4.32 4.25 -11.09
CA PRO A 182 -5.52 3.87 -11.84
C PRO A 182 -5.71 4.62 -13.18
N VAL A 183 -5.36 5.90 -13.25
CA VAL A 183 -5.44 6.72 -14.46
C VAL A 183 -4.21 6.53 -15.33
N GLY A 184 -3.01 6.54 -14.75
CA GLY A 184 -1.75 6.38 -15.48
C GLY A 184 -1.63 5.00 -16.12
N TYR A 185 -2.01 3.97 -15.38
CA TYR A 185 -2.01 2.56 -15.79
C TYR A 185 -3.41 1.96 -15.62
N PRO A 186 -4.30 2.13 -16.62
CA PRO A 186 -5.70 1.71 -16.51
C PRO A 186 -5.87 0.26 -16.08
N GLY A 187 -6.70 0.05 -15.04
CA GLY A 187 -6.85 -1.25 -14.38
C GLY A 187 -6.02 -1.38 -13.11
N ALA A 188 -5.13 -0.43 -12.81
CA ALA A 188 -4.32 -0.38 -11.59
C ALA A 188 -3.63 -1.72 -11.26
N ALA A 189 -2.87 -2.25 -12.23
CA ALA A 189 -2.13 -3.50 -12.05
C ALA A 189 -1.06 -3.40 -10.95
N GLU A 190 -0.62 -4.55 -10.44
CA GLU A 190 0.43 -4.65 -9.42
C GLU A 190 1.83 -4.56 -10.06
N VAL A 191 2.21 -3.35 -10.46
CA VAL A 191 3.43 -3.12 -11.25
C VAL A 191 4.56 -2.41 -10.49
N VAL A 192 4.34 -2.06 -9.21
CA VAL A 192 5.36 -1.41 -8.37
C VAL A 192 6.23 -2.48 -7.66
N ASN A 193 6.89 -3.34 -8.44
CA ASN A 193 7.81 -4.35 -7.92
C ASN A 193 9.22 -4.01 -8.40
N MET A 194 9.90 -3.13 -7.67
CA MET A 194 11.24 -2.69 -8.04
C MET A 194 12.31 -3.37 -7.18
N LEU A 195 13.32 -3.90 -7.85
CA LEU A 195 14.53 -4.44 -7.23
C LEU A 195 15.71 -3.50 -7.54
N PRO A 196 16.76 -3.51 -6.70
CA PRO A 196 18.00 -2.82 -7.04
C PRO A 196 18.61 -3.35 -8.33
N PRO A 197 19.45 -2.55 -9.04
CA PRO A 197 20.18 -3.04 -10.22
C PRO A 197 21.09 -4.22 -9.87
N ASP A 198 21.32 -5.11 -10.84
CA ASP A 198 22.09 -6.35 -10.66
C ASP A 198 23.46 -6.13 -10.00
N ARG A 199 24.13 -5.01 -10.29
CA ARG A 199 25.42 -4.68 -9.68
C ARG A 199 25.36 -4.49 -8.17
N LEU A 200 24.25 -3.91 -7.66
CA LEU A 200 24.03 -3.74 -6.24
C LEU A 200 23.60 -5.05 -5.58
N VAL A 201 22.75 -5.84 -6.25
CA VAL A 201 22.34 -7.17 -5.78
C VAL A 201 23.55 -8.09 -5.63
N LYS A 202 24.44 -8.12 -6.64
CA LYS A 202 25.71 -8.86 -6.57
C LYS A 202 26.65 -8.35 -5.48
N GLY A 203 26.55 -7.07 -5.14
CA GLY A 203 27.26 -6.43 -4.01
C GLY A 203 26.61 -6.64 -2.64
N GLY A 204 25.49 -7.39 -2.55
CA GLY A 204 24.81 -7.70 -1.30
C GLY A 204 23.70 -6.70 -0.90
N VAL A 205 23.41 -5.69 -1.72
CA VAL A 205 22.27 -4.77 -1.51
C VAL A 205 21.03 -5.36 -2.17
N LEU A 206 20.25 -6.14 -1.42
CA LEU A 206 19.12 -6.89 -1.94
C LEU A 206 17.84 -6.05 -2.05
N LEU A 207 17.71 -4.98 -1.29
CA LEU A 207 16.52 -4.14 -1.22
C LEU A 207 16.91 -2.66 -1.17
N LEU A 208 16.16 -1.83 -1.88
CA LEU A 208 16.13 -0.38 -1.74
C LEU A 208 14.71 0.07 -1.38
N PRO A 209 14.54 1.23 -0.74
CA PRO A 209 13.23 1.82 -0.55
C PRO A 209 12.55 2.08 -1.90
N CYS A 210 11.27 1.70 -2.00
CA CYS A 210 10.46 1.88 -3.20
C CYS A 210 9.23 2.73 -2.89
N VAL A 211 8.89 3.65 -3.78
CA VAL A 211 7.71 4.51 -3.66
C VAL A 211 6.99 4.56 -5.00
N GLY A 212 5.66 4.47 -4.99
CA GLY A 212 4.90 4.56 -6.24
C GLY A 212 3.42 4.83 -6.05
N ASP A 213 2.81 5.31 -7.14
CA ASP A 213 1.37 5.57 -7.20
C ASP A 213 0.55 4.35 -7.64
N GLY A 214 1.22 3.25 -7.97
CA GLY A 214 0.58 1.97 -8.27
C GLY A 214 0.54 1.01 -7.08
N ARG A 215 0.09 -0.22 -7.36
CA ARG A 215 0.00 -1.33 -6.42
C ARG A 215 1.20 -2.26 -6.53
N GLN A 216 1.41 -3.04 -5.48
CA GLN A 216 2.45 -4.07 -5.42
C GLN A 216 1.85 -5.37 -4.93
N SER A 217 2.40 -6.51 -5.40
CA SER A 217 2.01 -7.83 -4.92
C SER A 217 2.17 -7.94 -3.39
N GLY A 218 1.19 -8.57 -2.74
CA GLY A 218 1.22 -8.85 -1.30
C GLY A 218 2.37 -9.77 -0.87
N THR A 219 3.00 -10.46 -1.81
CA THR A 219 4.17 -11.33 -1.59
C THR A 219 5.51 -10.60 -1.59
N SER A 220 5.52 -9.31 -1.93
CA SER A 220 6.76 -8.52 -1.91
C SER A 220 7.25 -8.28 -0.49
N ALA A 221 8.54 -8.50 -0.27
CA ALA A 221 9.26 -8.21 0.98
C ALA A 221 9.90 -6.81 0.98
N SER A 222 9.69 -6.00 -0.06
CA SER A 222 10.28 -4.67 -0.16
C SER A 222 9.64 -3.69 0.82
N PRO A 223 10.41 -2.83 1.48
CA PRO A 223 9.90 -1.73 2.30
C PRO A 223 9.37 -0.61 1.38
N SER A 224 8.17 -0.79 0.88
CA SER A 224 7.57 0.08 -0.15
C SER A 224 6.48 0.97 0.44
N ILE A 225 6.39 2.19 -0.11
CA ILE A 225 5.30 3.15 0.11
C ILE A 225 4.50 3.19 -1.20
N LEU A 226 3.23 2.78 -1.15
CA LEU A 226 2.43 2.42 -2.31
C LEU A 226 1.09 3.14 -2.32
N ASN A 227 0.40 3.03 -3.44
CA ASN A 227 -0.94 3.60 -3.61
C ASN A 227 -0.96 5.12 -3.40
N ALA A 228 0.14 5.80 -3.74
CA ALA A 228 0.25 7.24 -3.60
C ALA A 228 -0.91 7.95 -4.30
N SER A 229 -1.61 8.78 -3.56
CA SER A 229 -2.80 9.50 -4.02
C SER A 229 -2.73 10.96 -3.56
N PRO A 230 -3.04 11.94 -4.43
CA PRO A 230 -3.33 11.76 -5.85
C PRO A 230 -2.15 11.16 -6.61
N GLU A 231 -2.44 10.29 -7.60
CA GLU A 231 -1.40 9.72 -8.46
C GLU A 231 -0.75 10.79 -9.37
N SER A 232 0.42 10.49 -9.89
CA SER A 232 1.16 11.42 -10.77
C SER A 232 0.40 11.79 -12.04
N ALA A 233 -0.35 10.85 -12.61
CA ALA A 233 -1.13 11.04 -13.84
C ALA A 233 -2.21 12.13 -13.72
N VAL A 234 -2.62 12.49 -12.51
CA VAL A 234 -3.57 13.59 -12.23
C VAL A 234 -2.92 14.79 -11.53
N GLY A 235 -1.59 14.85 -11.53
CA GLY A 235 -0.83 15.97 -10.97
C GLY A 235 -0.60 15.90 -9.46
N GLY A 236 -0.63 14.71 -8.86
CA GLY A 236 -0.14 14.49 -7.51
C GLY A 236 1.34 14.88 -7.36
N GLY A 237 1.79 15.12 -6.14
CA GLY A 237 3.15 15.61 -5.87
C GLY A 237 4.26 14.72 -6.42
N LEU A 238 4.00 13.41 -6.56
CA LEU A 238 4.92 12.46 -7.20
C LEU A 238 5.24 12.85 -8.66
N ALA A 239 4.33 13.55 -9.37
CA ALA A 239 4.56 14.06 -10.71
C ALA A 239 5.66 15.12 -10.78
N LEU A 240 5.94 15.79 -9.66
CA LEU A 240 6.91 16.90 -9.58
C LEU A 240 8.32 16.43 -9.23
N LEU A 241 8.47 15.17 -8.81
CA LEU A 241 9.75 14.59 -8.43
C LEU A 241 10.64 14.38 -9.65
N LYS A 242 11.94 14.65 -9.50
CA LYS A 242 12.97 14.44 -10.53
C LYS A 242 14.05 13.49 -10.02
N THR A 243 14.62 12.69 -10.90
CA THR A 243 15.85 11.97 -10.58
C THR A 243 16.93 12.94 -10.14
N GLY A 244 17.56 12.65 -8.98
CA GLY A 244 18.55 13.52 -8.34
C GLY A 244 17.99 14.36 -7.20
N ASP A 245 16.67 14.48 -7.07
CA ASP A 245 16.08 15.18 -5.92
C ASP A 245 16.41 14.46 -4.62
N LYS A 246 16.64 15.21 -3.57
CA LYS A 246 16.76 14.68 -2.22
C LYS A 246 15.36 14.54 -1.61
N VAL A 247 15.10 13.37 -1.08
CA VAL A 247 13.82 13.01 -0.45
C VAL A 247 14.06 12.59 0.99
N ARG A 248 13.19 13.04 1.90
CA ARG A 248 13.14 12.59 3.28
C ARG A 248 11.89 11.74 3.49
N ILE A 249 12.08 10.55 4.06
CA ILE A 249 11.02 9.67 4.54
C ILE A 249 11.13 9.56 6.05
N ASP A 250 10.08 9.96 6.76
CA ASP A 250 9.99 9.96 8.22
C ASP A 250 8.76 9.11 8.61
N ILE A 251 9.02 7.85 8.94
CA ILE A 251 7.97 6.89 9.30
C ILE A 251 7.36 7.27 10.65
N GLY A 252 8.16 7.78 11.57
CA GLY A 252 7.70 8.24 12.87
C GLY A 252 6.68 9.37 12.78
N LYS A 253 6.89 10.31 11.85
CA LYS A 253 5.99 11.44 11.59
C LYS A 253 4.97 11.17 10.49
N ARG A 254 4.99 10.01 9.86
CA ARG A 254 4.13 9.67 8.69
C ARG A 254 4.32 10.62 7.51
N ARG A 255 5.56 11.02 7.22
CA ARG A 255 5.84 12.00 6.18
C ARG A 255 6.84 11.50 5.14
N ALA A 256 6.61 11.94 3.89
CA ALA A 256 7.54 11.78 2.78
C ALA A 256 7.56 13.08 1.97
N ASP A 257 8.70 13.74 1.92
CA ASP A 257 8.82 15.06 1.32
C ASP A 257 10.01 15.14 0.36
N ILE A 258 9.81 15.80 -0.79
CA ILE A 258 10.90 16.29 -1.64
C ILE A 258 11.51 17.50 -0.92
N LEU A 259 12.82 17.52 -0.74
CA LEU A 259 13.54 18.59 -0.05
C LEU A 259 13.95 19.69 -1.02
N ILE A 260 12.95 20.39 -1.57
CA ILE A 260 13.12 21.59 -2.42
C ILE A 260 12.39 22.77 -1.77
N SER A 261 12.67 23.99 -2.24
CA SER A 261 11.98 25.18 -1.76
C SER A 261 10.50 25.19 -2.20
N ASP A 262 9.66 25.90 -1.44
CA ASP A 262 8.24 26.11 -1.80
C ASP A 262 8.11 26.80 -3.17
N THR A 263 9.02 27.70 -3.49
CA THR A 263 9.07 28.39 -4.79
C THR A 263 9.31 27.38 -5.91
N GLU A 264 10.32 26.54 -5.80
CA GLU A 264 10.62 25.51 -6.79
C GLU A 264 9.47 24.50 -6.93
N TYR A 265 8.87 24.11 -5.80
CA TYR A 265 7.70 23.21 -5.82
C TYR A 265 6.53 23.85 -6.61
N ALA A 266 6.24 25.14 -6.35
CA ALA A 266 5.19 25.87 -7.06
C ALA A 266 5.49 26.03 -8.55
N GLU A 267 6.74 26.32 -8.93
CA GLU A 267 7.18 26.38 -10.33
C GLU A 267 7.02 25.05 -11.05
N ARG A 268 7.46 23.94 -10.43
CA ARG A 268 7.30 22.59 -10.98
C ARG A 268 5.81 22.26 -11.16
N LYS A 269 4.97 22.62 -10.20
CA LYS A 269 3.52 22.39 -10.26
C LYS A 269 2.86 23.19 -11.37
N ALA A 270 3.24 24.45 -11.54
CA ALA A 270 2.73 25.31 -12.62
C ALA A 270 3.17 24.84 -14.03
N ALA A 271 4.34 24.24 -14.13
CA ALA A 271 4.88 23.71 -15.38
C ALA A 271 4.37 22.30 -15.72
N TRP A 272 3.77 21.59 -14.75
CA TRP A 272 3.31 20.21 -14.95
C TRP A 272 2.18 20.14 -15.98
N LYS A 273 2.24 19.13 -16.82
CA LYS A 273 1.18 18.76 -17.77
C LYS A 273 0.98 17.25 -17.75
N PRO A 274 -0.25 16.76 -17.93
CA PRO A 274 -0.49 15.33 -18.07
C PRO A 274 0.32 14.75 -19.24
N ASP A 275 1.04 13.67 -18.97
CA ASP A 275 1.74 12.87 -19.99
C ASP A 275 1.21 11.43 -19.88
N LEU A 276 0.05 11.22 -20.51
CA LEU A 276 -0.61 9.92 -20.52
C LEU A 276 -0.33 9.20 -21.82
N ARG A 277 0.09 7.96 -21.72
CA ARG A 277 0.16 7.07 -22.89
C ARG A 277 -1.23 6.95 -23.53
N GLU A 278 -1.25 6.84 -24.85
CA GLU A 278 -2.48 6.64 -25.60
C GLU A 278 -3.22 5.36 -25.16
N SER A 279 -4.53 5.43 -25.07
CA SER A 279 -5.34 4.26 -24.73
C SER A 279 -5.35 3.30 -25.90
N GLN A 280 -5.04 2.03 -25.65
CA GLN A 280 -4.99 0.98 -26.67
C GLN A 280 -6.36 0.30 -26.86
N THR A 281 -7.27 0.48 -25.92
CA THR A 281 -8.61 -0.14 -25.94
C THR A 281 -9.67 0.85 -25.42
N PRO A 282 -10.94 0.73 -25.84
CA PRO A 282 -12.02 1.53 -25.31
C PRO A 282 -12.24 1.34 -23.80
N TRP A 283 -11.86 0.19 -23.26
CA TRP A 283 -11.92 -0.10 -21.82
C TRP A 283 -10.93 0.72 -21.02
N GLN A 284 -9.71 0.93 -21.53
CA GLN A 284 -8.72 1.80 -20.92
C GLN A 284 -9.18 3.26 -20.91
N GLU A 285 -9.79 3.71 -21.99
CA GLU A 285 -10.36 5.07 -22.07
C GLU A 285 -11.49 5.26 -21.07
N LEU A 286 -12.43 4.31 -20.99
CA LEU A 286 -13.51 4.31 -20.02
C LEU A 286 -12.96 4.33 -18.59
N GLN A 287 -11.98 3.49 -18.30
CA GLN A 287 -11.34 3.42 -17.00
C GLN A 287 -10.74 4.76 -16.61
N ARG A 288 -9.89 5.34 -17.46
CA ARG A 288 -9.27 6.66 -17.20
C ARG A 288 -10.26 7.77 -16.93
N LYS A 289 -11.38 7.76 -17.66
CA LYS A 289 -12.39 8.81 -17.56
C LYS A 289 -13.17 8.78 -16.26
N PHE A 290 -13.36 7.61 -15.66
CA PHE A 290 -14.31 7.43 -14.56
C PHE A 290 -13.70 6.86 -13.28
N VAL A 291 -12.45 6.43 -13.30
CA VAL A 291 -11.82 5.83 -12.11
C VAL A 291 -11.39 6.89 -11.11
N GLY A 292 -11.69 6.64 -9.84
CA GLY A 292 -11.16 7.41 -8.72
C GLY A 292 -9.76 6.97 -8.31
N GLN A 293 -9.23 7.57 -7.26
CA GLN A 293 -7.88 7.31 -6.74
C GLN A 293 -7.84 6.07 -5.83
N LEU A 294 -6.65 5.45 -5.67
CA LEU A 294 -6.45 4.28 -4.81
C LEU A 294 -6.82 4.55 -3.35
N ALA A 295 -6.60 5.75 -2.85
CA ALA A 295 -6.99 6.14 -1.50
C ALA A 295 -8.50 5.98 -1.23
N SER A 296 -9.32 6.08 -2.28
CA SER A 296 -10.78 5.88 -2.22
C SER A 296 -11.24 4.58 -2.89
N GLY A 297 -10.32 3.62 -3.10
CA GLY A 297 -10.62 2.30 -3.63
C GLY A 297 -10.59 2.16 -5.15
N ALA A 298 -10.19 3.18 -5.90
CA ALA A 298 -10.14 3.18 -7.36
C ALA A 298 -11.45 2.70 -8.01
N CYS A 299 -12.58 3.09 -7.43
CA CYS A 299 -13.91 2.77 -7.94
C CYS A 299 -14.20 3.57 -9.21
N LEU A 300 -15.06 3.04 -10.08
CA LEU A 300 -15.68 3.84 -11.14
C LEU A 300 -16.73 4.74 -10.49
N ASP A 301 -16.55 6.06 -10.58
CA ASP A 301 -17.36 7.04 -9.84
C ASP A 301 -18.86 6.95 -10.15
N PHE A 302 -19.22 6.67 -11.39
CA PHE A 302 -20.63 6.46 -11.74
C PHE A 302 -21.19 5.18 -11.10
N ALA A 303 -20.38 4.10 -10.93
CA ALA A 303 -20.84 2.83 -10.37
C ALA A 303 -21.18 2.94 -8.88
N VAL A 304 -20.43 3.77 -8.14
CA VAL A 304 -20.70 4.02 -6.71
C VAL A 304 -22.11 4.57 -6.48
N ASN A 305 -22.64 5.35 -7.41
CA ASN A 305 -23.98 5.92 -7.28
C ASN A 305 -25.11 4.87 -7.42
N TYR A 306 -24.82 3.71 -8.00
CA TYR A 306 -25.83 2.66 -8.23
C TYR A 306 -26.27 1.94 -6.97
N GLN A 307 -25.51 1.96 -5.88
CA GLN A 307 -25.95 1.44 -4.58
C GLN A 307 -27.31 2.00 -4.14
N LYS A 308 -27.60 3.29 -4.43
CA LYS A 308 -28.85 3.95 -4.08
C LYS A 308 -30.01 3.50 -4.96
N ILE A 309 -29.75 3.02 -6.16
CA ILE A 309 -30.79 2.62 -7.12
C ILE A 309 -31.52 1.37 -6.62
N ALA A 310 -30.79 0.36 -6.13
CA ALA A 310 -31.40 -0.85 -5.57
C ALA A 310 -32.29 -0.55 -4.35
N GLN A 311 -31.91 0.44 -3.55
CA GLN A 311 -32.70 0.87 -2.38
C GLN A 311 -33.94 1.69 -2.75
N THR A 312 -33.90 2.48 -3.84
CA THR A 312 -34.94 3.44 -4.19
C THR A 312 -35.82 3.00 -5.35
N LYS A 313 -35.32 2.20 -6.28
CA LYS A 313 -35.98 1.82 -7.53
C LYS A 313 -36.20 0.32 -7.71
N GLY A 314 -35.81 -0.49 -6.71
CA GLY A 314 -35.95 -1.93 -6.76
C GLY A 314 -34.91 -2.62 -7.66
N VAL A 315 -35.18 -3.89 -7.97
CA VAL A 315 -34.29 -4.71 -8.80
C VAL A 315 -34.25 -4.17 -10.23
N PRO A 316 -33.06 -4.03 -10.84
CA PRO A 316 -32.94 -3.63 -12.25
C PRO A 316 -33.76 -4.55 -13.17
N ARG A 317 -34.26 -4.00 -14.27
CA ARG A 317 -34.94 -4.80 -15.30
C ARG A 317 -33.98 -5.85 -15.87
N HIS A 318 -34.52 -7.04 -16.09
CA HIS A 318 -33.78 -8.06 -16.83
C HIS A 318 -33.59 -7.59 -18.28
N SER A 319 -32.44 -7.88 -18.84
CA SER A 319 -32.10 -7.60 -20.24
C SER A 319 -32.52 -8.73 -21.20
N HIS A 320 -33.21 -9.74 -20.70
CA HIS A 320 -33.64 -10.91 -21.46
C HIS A 320 -35.12 -10.82 -21.79
#